data_2e072abf62ac212fee8803234ecca4c9
#
_entry.id   2e072abf62ac212fee8803234ecca4c9
#
_cell.length_a   1.000
_cell.length_b   1.000
_cell.length_c   1.000
_cell.angle_alpha   90.00
_cell.angle_beta   90.00
_cell.angle_gamma   90.00
#
_symmetry.space_group_name_H-M   'P 1'
#
loop_
_entity.id
_entity.type
_entity.pdbx_description
1 polymer ?
#
loop_
_entity_poly.entity_id
_entity_poly.type
_entity_poly.pdbx_seq_one_letter_code
_entity_poly.pdbx_strand_id
1 'polypeptide(L)'
;LMSKGMPNALAVLAVAERGAMFDPSAVFYMEKLAVGPEAADVVDITAPVAENIRRVAKAKNTDVSDVTVCILDRPRHAKLVEEVRQAGARIRFITDGDVAGAIATARPTTGVDMLVGIGGTPEGIIAAAAMKCMGGALQGRLWPKDDAEREKAIAAGHDLDRVLTTDDLVSGENVFFCATGVTDGDLLRGVHYRSGGATTHSIVMRSKSGTVRMIEGYHRLTKLRAYSSVDFDRKGDERAVPPLP
;
A
#
# COMPACT_ATOMS: atom_id res chain seq x y z
N LEU A 1 5.99 11.69 -3.16
CA LEU A 1 5.16 12.56 -2.28
C LEU A 1 6.03 13.49 -1.44
N MET A 2 6.90 12.96 -0.60
CA MET A 2 7.72 13.75 0.33
C MET A 2 8.49 14.88 -0.34
N SER A 3 9.23 14.62 -1.42
CA SER A 3 10.03 15.62 -2.16
C SER A 3 9.21 16.76 -2.77
N LYS A 4 7.90 16.58 -2.88
CA LYS A 4 6.96 17.58 -3.40
C LYS A 4 6.11 18.22 -2.29
N GLY A 5 6.39 17.92 -1.01
CA GLY A 5 5.58 18.37 0.12
C GLY A 5 4.13 17.86 0.11
N MET A 6 3.86 16.78 -0.62
CA MET A 6 2.51 16.23 -0.74
C MET A 6 2.13 15.45 0.53
N PRO A 7 0.84 15.44 0.92
CA PRO A 7 0.37 14.64 2.05
C PRO A 7 0.46 13.13 1.77
N ASN A 8 0.25 12.33 2.81
CA ASN A 8 0.24 10.86 2.77
C ASN A 8 1.59 10.18 2.45
N ALA A 9 2.72 10.89 2.61
CA ALA A 9 4.03 10.24 2.49
C ALA A 9 4.33 9.38 3.71
N LEU A 10 4.69 8.12 3.47
CA LEU A 10 5.04 7.12 4.49
C LEU A 10 6.43 6.58 4.26
N ALA A 11 7.17 6.34 5.34
CA ALA A 11 8.30 5.43 5.35
C ALA A 11 7.79 4.06 5.82
N VAL A 12 8.01 3.02 5.01
CA VAL A 12 7.47 1.68 5.26
C VAL A 12 8.55 0.62 5.24
N LEU A 13 8.38 -0.42 6.04
CA LEU A 13 9.16 -1.64 5.98
C LEU A 13 8.29 -2.86 6.28
N ALA A 14 8.65 -3.99 5.67
CA ALA A 14 8.09 -5.28 6.00
C ALA A 14 9.22 -6.27 6.28
N VAL A 15 9.02 -7.15 7.24
CA VAL A 15 9.98 -8.18 7.63
C VAL A 15 9.26 -9.53 7.66
N ALA A 16 9.84 -10.51 6.99
CA ALA A 16 9.38 -11.90 6.97
C ALA A 16 10.60 -12.82 7.00
N GLU A 17 10.39 -14.12 7.07
CA GLU A 17 11.46 -15.11 6.97
C GLU A 17 12.16 -15.02 5.61
N ARG A 18 13.40 -15.46 5.56
CA ARG A 18 14.17 -15.49 4.30
C ARG A 18 13.45 -16.32 3.24
N GLY A 19 13.27 -15.72 2.06
CA GLY A 19 12.59 -16.37 0.93
C GLY A 19 11.05 -16.35 1.00
N ALA A 20 10.47 -15.74 2.03
CA ALA A 20 9.02 -15.66 2.19
C ALA A 20 8.35 -14.58 1.30
N MET A 21 9.12 -13.61 0.81
CA MET A 21 8.58 -12.56 -0.06
C MET A 21 8.74 -12.93 -1.53
N PHE A 22 7.73 -12.63 -2.33
CA PHE A 22 7.77 -12.76 -3.79
C PHE A 22 8.91 -11.92 -4.38
N ASP A 23 9.58 -12.42 -5.42
CA ASP A 23 10.64 -11.69 -6.12
C ASP A 23 10.04 -10.78 -7.21
N PRO A 24 10.10 -9.44 -7.05
CA PRO A 24 9.53 -8.49 -8.01
C PRO A 24 10.44 -8.19 -9.21
N SER A 25 11.61 -8.82 -9.32
CA SER A 25 12.67 -8.42 -10.27
C SER A 25 12.30 -8.57 -11.75
N ALA A 26 11.31 -9.39 -12.06
CA ALA A 26 10.91 -9.69 -13.45
C ALA A 26 9.93 -8.67 -14.03
N VAL A 27 8.99 -8.14 -13.22
CA VAL A 27 7.93 -7.23 -13.68
C VAL A 27 7.75 -6.08 -12.70
N PHE A 28 7.87 -4.86 -13.21
CA PHE A 28 7.82 -3.66 -12.36
C PHE A 28 6.41 -3.34 -11.87
N TYR A 29 5.38 -3.60 -12.66
CA TYR A 29 4.00 -3.30 -12.33
C TYR A 29 3.16 -4.55 -12.07
N MET A 30 2.13 -4.37 -11.27
CA MET A 30 1.16 -5.39 -10.90
C MET A 30 -0.24 -4.76 -10.87
N GLU A 31 -1.22 -5.44 -11.45
CA GLU A 31 -2.63 -5.19 -11.16
C GLU A 31 -2.93 -5.67 -9.75
N LYS A 32 -3.70 -4.90 -8.98
CA LYS A 32 -3.97 -5.15 -7.57
C LYS A 32 -5.44 -4.98 -7.26
N LEU A 33 -5.93 -5.84 -6.37
CA LEU A 33 -7.19 -5.70 -5.68
C LEU A 33 -6.94 -5.97 -4.20
N ALA A 34 -7.28 -5.00 -3.32
CA ALA A 34 -7.17 -5.19 -1.88
C ALA A 34 -8.47 -4.82 -1.17
N VAL A 35 -8.82 -5.60 -0.14
CA VAL A 35 -10.02 -5.43 0.68
C VAL A 35 -9.73 -5.78 2.14
N GLY A 36 -10.55 -5.23 3.05
CA GLY A 36 -10.52 -5.59 4.46
C GLY A 36 -10.97 -7.03 4.74
N PRO A 37 -10.85 -7.48 6.00
CA PRO A 37 -11.15 -8.85 6.40
C PRO A 37 -12.60 -9.27 6.10
N GLU A 38 -13.55 -8.35 6.13
CA GLU A 38 -14.97 -8.65 5.88
C GLU A 38 -15.24 -9.16 4.45
N ALA A 39 -14.40 -8.74 3.49
CA ALA A 39 -14.56 -9.07 2.08
C ALA A 39 -13.42 -9.95 1.53
N ALA A 40 -12.50 -10.42 2.39
CA ALA A 40 -11.30 -11.14 1.97
C ALA A 40 -11.58 -12.41 1.14
N ASP A 41 -12.63 -13.13 1.49
CA ASP A 41 -12.97 -14.42 0.88
C ASP A 41 -13.94 -14.31 -0.31
N VAL A 42 -14.41 -13.11 -0.65
CA VAL A 42 -15.46 -12.95 -1.67
C VAL A 42 -15.02 -12.25 -2.93
N VAL A 43 -13.85 -11.63 -2.93
CA VAL A 43 -13.32 -10.88 -4.09
C VAL A 43 -12.51 -11.78 -5.03
N ASP A 44 -12.49 -11.39 -6.30
CA ASP A 44 -11.75 -12.07 -7.35
C ASP A 44 -11.25 -11.04 -8.37
N ILE A 45 -9.94 -10.85 -8.45
CA ILE A 45 -9.31 -9.89 -9.36
C ILE A 45 -9.60 -10.21 -10.84
N THR A 46 -9.96 -11.45 -11.18
CA THR A 46 -10.31 -11.85 -12.55
C THR A 46 -11.74 -11.48 -12.92
N ALA A 47 -12.59 -11.21 -11.94
CA ALA A 47 -13.97 -10.80 -12.16
C ALA A 47 -14.05 -9.30 -12.50
N PRO A 48 -15.12 -8.85 -13.22
CA PRO A 48 -15.36 -7.44 -13.46
C PRO A 48 -15.40 -6.63 -12.15
N VAL A 49 -14.84 -5.41 -12.17
CA VAL A 49 -14.80 -4.55 -10.96
C VAL A 49 -16.19 -4.31 -10.38
N ALA A 50 -17.22 -4.15 -11.22
CA ALA A 50 -18.60 -3.98 -10.77
C ALA A 50 -19.13 -5.19 -9.98
N GLU A 51 -18.66 -6.39 -10.28
CA GLU A 51 -19.01 -7.58 -9.52
C GLU A 51 -18.31 -7.59 -8.17
N ASN A 52 -17.02 -7.28 -8.12
CA ASN A 52 -16.28 -7.16 -6.86
C ASN A 52 -16.89 -6.09 -5.95
N ILE A 53 -17.32 -4.96 -6.49
CA ILE A 53 -18.02 -3.91 -5.72
C ILE A 53 -19.30 -4.46 -5.09
N ARG A 54 -20.13 -5.21 -5.84
CA ARG A 54 -21.34 -5.85 -5.29
C ARG A 54 -21.04 -6.87 -4.21
N ARG A 55 -19.98 -7.68 -4.39
CA ARG A 55 -19.53 -8.67 -3.39
C ARG A 55 -19.06 -7.98 -2.11
N VAL A 56 -18.31 -6.89 -2.22
CA VAL A 56 -17.86 -6.08 -1.07
C VAL A 56 -19.05 -5.44 -0.35
N ALA A 57 -20.00 -4.82 -1.09
CA ALA A 57 -21.21 -4.25 -0.52
C ALA A 57 -22.00 -5.30 0.28
N LYS A 58 -22.20 -6.49 -0.31
CA LYS A 58 -22.90 -7.59 0.34
C LYS A 58 -22.17 -8.09 1.60
N ALA A 59 -20.84 -8.27 1.53
CA ALA A 59 -20.03 -8.73 2.65
C ALA A 59 -20.05 -7.75 3.83
N LYS A 60 -20.10 -6.44 3.54
CA LYS A 60 -20.17 -5.36 4.53
C LYS A 60 -21.59 -4.99 4.93
N ASN A 61 -22.60 -5.65 4.37
CA ASN A 61 -24.01 -5.37 4.60
C ASN A 61 -24.37 -3.89 4.38
N THR A 62 -23.95 -3.35 3.23
CA THR A 62 -24.16 -1.97 2.82
C THR A 62 -24.61 -1.90 1.35
N ASP A 63 -25.04 -0.73 0.89
CA ASP A 63 -25.38 -0.50 -0.50
C ASP A 63 -24.14 -0.26 -1.36
N VAL A 64 -24.22 -0.58 -2.66
CA VAL A 64 -23.12 -0.31 -3.62
C VAL A 64 -22.75 1.18 -3.62
N SER A 65 -23.73 2.09 -3.47
CA SER A 65 -23.49 3.53 -3.41
C SER A 65 -22.67 3.98 -2.20
N ASP A 66 -22.53 3.13 -1.18
CA ASP A 66 -21.75 3.41 0.01
C ASP A 66 -20.32 2.84 -0.06
N VAL A 67 -20.08 1.92 -1.01
CA VAL A 67 -18.75 1.38 -1.24
C VAL A 67 -17.82 2.46 -1.81
N THR A 68 -16.68 2.66 -1.17
CA THR A 68 -15.64 3.58 -1.63
C THR A 68 -14.44 2.80 -2.18
N VAL A 69 -14.17 3.00 -3.47
CA VAL A 69 -13.06 2.38 -4.20
C VAL A 69 -11.88 3.35 -4.27
N CYS A 70 -10.74 2.97 -3.74
CA CYS A 70 -9.49 3.71 -3.83
C CYS A 70 -8.78 3.37 -5.15
N ILE A 71 -8.40 4.38 -5.93
CA ILE A 71 -7.76 4.22 -7.24
C ILE A 71 -6.62 5.23 -7.37
N LEU A 72 -5.47 4.80 -7.89
CA LEU A 72 -4.40 5.71 -8.30
C LEU A 72 -4.85 6.58 -9.48
N ASP A 73 -4.74 7.91 -9.33
CA ASP A 73 -5.03 8.87 -10.41
C ASP A 73 -3.95 8.78 -11.50
N ARG A 74 -4.19 7.93 -12.48
CA ARG A 74 -3.31 7.68 -13.63
C ARG A 74 -4.11 7.49 -14.90
N PRO A 75 -3.65 7.97 -16.06
CA PRO A 75 -4.35 7.81 -17.34
C PRO A 75 -4.72 6.35 -17.67
N ARG A 76 -3.87 5.40 -17.27
CA ARG A 76 -4.11 3.97 -17.49
C ARG A 76 -5.35 3.42 -16.77
N HIS A 77 -5.87 4.13 -15.78
CA HIS A 77 -7.07 3.74 -15.01
C HIS A 77 -8.37 4.38 -15.53
N ALA A 78 -8.35 5.16 -16.63
CA ALA A 78 -9.54 5.87 -17.12
C ALA A 78 -10.74 4.93 -17.33
N LYS A 79 -10.51 3.75 -17.94
CA LYS A 79 -11.56 2.73 -18.14
C LYS A 79 -12.05 2.17 -16.79
N LEU A 80 -11.14 1.83 -15.89
CA LEU A 80 -11.48 1.34 -14.55
C LEU A 80 -12.34 2.35 -13.78
N VAL A 81 -11.98 3.64 -13.83
CA VAL A 81 -12.74 4.73 -13.21
C VAL A 81 -14.16 4.80 -13.75
N GLU A 82 -14.32 4.66 -15.07
CA GLU A 82 -15.63 4.66 -15.72
C GLU A 82 -16.47 3.45 -15.27
N GLU A 83 -15.89 2.27 -15.24
CA GLU A 83 -16.55 1.04 -14.79
C GLU A 83 -17.02 1.14 -13.32
N VAL A 84 -16.20 1.73 -12.43
CA VAL A 84 -16.58 1.96 -11.02
C VAL A 84 -17.72 2.97 -10.90
N ARG A 85 -17.72 4.04 -11.69
CA ARG A 85 -18.81 5.03 -11.74
C ARG A 85 -20.11 4.41 -12.24
N GLN A 86 -20.02 3.60 -13.29
CA GLN A 86 -21.19 2.89 -13.83
C GLN A 86 -21.77 1.88 -12.84
N ALA A 87 -20.93 1.28 -12.01
CA ALA A 87 -21.38 0.42 -10.93
C ALA A 87 -22.11 1.19 -9.80
N GLY A 88 -21.98 2.51 -9.73
CA GLY A 88 -22.61 3.36 -8.74
C GLY A 88 -21.83 3.52 -7.43
N ALA A 89 -20.59 3.08 -7.37
CA ALA A 89 -19.71 3.20 -6.20
C ALA A 89 -19.02 4.58 -6.14
N ARG A 90 -18.54 4.95 -4.96
CA ARG A 90 -17.72 6.15 -4.74
C ARG A 90 -16.27 5.89 -5.12
N ILE A 91 -15.58 6.91 -5.57
CA ILE A 91 -14.15 6.83 -5.88
C ILE A 91 -13.37 7.78 -4.98
N ARG A 92 -12.31 7.24 -4.38
CA ARG A 92 -11.28 8.01 -3.72
C ARG A 92 -9.99 7.96 -4.54
N PHE A 93 -9.64 9.06 -5.18
CA PHE A 93 -8.39 9.17 -5.91
C PHE A 93 -7.21 9.39 -4.96
N ILE A 94 -6.11 8.69 -5.23
CA ILE A 94 -4.82 8.91 -4.62
C ILE A 94 -3.77 9.20 -5.70
N THR A 95 -2.89 10.14 -5.47
CA THR A 95 -1.82 10.48 -6.41
C THR A 95 -0.65 9.50 -6.36
N ASP A 96 -0.39 8.96 -5.18
CA ASP A 96 0.63 7.93 -4.90
C ASP A 96 0.26 7.20 -3.59
N GLY A 97 1.03 6.15 -3.22
CA GLY A 97 0.90 5.51 -1.91
C GLY A 97 -0.20 4.46 -1.85
N ASP A 98 -0.24 3.58 -2.85
CA ASP A 98 -1.16 2.44 -2.88
C ASP A 98 -0.99 1.47 -1.70
N VAL A 99 0.17 1.45 -1.05
CA VAL A 99 0.37 0.75 0.24
C VAL A 99 -0.56 1.32 1.31
N ALA A 100 -0.61 2.64 1.46
CA ALA A 100 -1.53 3.29 2.40
C ALA A 100 -2.99 3.06 2.01
N GLY A 101 -3.29 3.09 0.70
CA GLY A 101 -4.61 2.80 0.16
C GLY A 101 -5.07 1.37 0.46
N ALA A 102 -4.19 0.38 0.33
CA ALA A 102 -4.48 -1.01 0.70
C ALA A 102 -4.76 -1.14 2.21
N ILE A 103 -3.90 -0.59 3.05
CA ILE A 103 -4.08 -0.60 4.52
C ILE A 103 -5.41 0.07 4.91
N ALA A 104 -5.79 1.14 4.21
CA ALA A 104 -7.02 1.86 4.47
C ALA A 104 -8.27 0.96 4.32
N THR A 105 -8.25 -0.01 3.40
CA THR A 105 -9.39 -0.94 3.20
C THR A 105 -9.66 -1.85 4.40
N ALA A 106 -8.63 -2.14 5.21
CA ALA A 106 -8.72 -2.99 6.40
C ALA A 106 -8.86 -2.18 7.71
N ARG A 107 -9.09 -0.87 7.62
CA ARG A 107 -9.31 0.00 8.78
C ARG A 107 -10.70 0.64 8.74
N PRO A 108 -11.58 0.32 9.68
CA PRO A 108 -12.99 0.80 9.66
C PRO A 108 -13.14 2.32 9.63
N THR A 109 -12.15 3.06 10.15
CA THR A 109 -12.23 4.52 10.31
C THR A 109 -11.84 5.31 9.07
N THR A 110 -11.37 4.66 8.00
CA THR A 110 -10.85 5.34 6.80
C THR A 110 -11.91 5.65 5.75
N GLY A 111 -13.04 4.92 5.79
CA GLY A 111 -14.09 5.00 4.80
C GLY A 111 -13.66 4.52 3.40
N VAL A 112 -12.63 3.67 3.30
CA VAL A 112 -12.19 3.00 2.06
C VAL A 112 -12.51 1.52 2.19
N ASP A 113 -13.19 0.94 1.20
CA ASP A 113 -13.66 -0.44 1.23
C ASP A 113 -12.85 -1.37 0.31
N MET A 114 -12.36 -0.84 -0.80
CA MET A 114 -11.61 -1.59 -1.79
C MET A 114 -10.53 -0.71 -2.42
N LEU A 115 -9.35 -1.27 -2.72
CA LEU A 115 -8.36 -0.67 -3.59
C LEU A 115 -8.27 -1.50 -4.86
N VAL A 116 -8.27 -0.84 -6.02
CA VAL A 116 -8.05 -1.49 -7.32
C VAL A 116 -7.17 -0.64 -8.22
N GLY A 117 -6.42 -1.30 -9.09
CA GLY A 117 -5.63 -0.64 -10.13
C GLY A 117 -4.23 -1.21 -10.26
N ILE A 118 -3.44 -0.60 -11.14
CA ILE A 118 -2.08 -1.00 -11.49
C ILE A 118 -1.09 -0.10 -10.77
N GLY A 119 -0.20 -0.69 -9.97
CA GLY A 119 0.88 -0.01 -9.24
C GLY A 119 2.15 -0.85 -9.23
N GLY A 120 3.20 -0.39 -8.54
CA GLY A 120 4.47 -1.12 -8.46
C GLY A 120 4.34 -2.49 -7.78
N THR A 121 5.02 -3.49 -8.33
CA THR A 121 5.05 -4.84 -7.73
C THR A 121 5.68 -4.83 -6.35
N PRO A 122 6.82 -4.14 -6.09
CA PRO A 122 7.38 -4.04 -4.75
C PRO A 122 6.40 -3.47 -3.72
N GLU A 123 5.66 -2.43 -4.07
CA GLU A 123 4.63 -1.84 -3.21
C GLU A 123 3.49 -2.84 -2.95
N GLY A 124 3.15 -3.68 -3.93
CA GLY A 124 2.17 -4.76 -3.76
C GLY A 124 2.58 -5.78 -2.71
N ILE A 125 3.85 -6.18 -2.71
CA ILE A 125 4.39 -7.13 -1.72
C ILE A 125 4.37 -6.52 -0.31
N ILE A 126 4.79 -5.27 -0.18
CA ILE A 126 4.75 -4.55 1.10
C ILE A 126 3.31 -4.39 1.60
N ALA A 127 2.37 -4.07 0.68
CA ALA A 127 0.95 -4.00 1.00
C ALA A 127 0.39 -5.37 1.43
N ALA A 128 0.78 -6.46 0.76
CA ALA A 128 0.38 -7.82 1.13
C ALA A 128 0.84 -8.18 2.55
N ALA A 129 2.07 -7.79 2.94
CA ALA A 129 2.55 -7.96 4.31
C ALA A 129 1.66 -7.25 5.34
N ALA A 130 1.24 -6.02 5.05
CA ALA A 130 0.32 -5.28 5.89
C ALA A 130 -1.07 -5.93 5.95
N MET A 131 -1.63 -6.32 4.79
CA MET A 131 -2.94 -6.98 4.72
C MET A 131 -2.95 -8.30 5.49
N LYS A 132 -1.88 -9.10 5.38
CA LYS A 132 -1.69 -10.32 6.16
C LYS A 132 -1.73 -10.07 7.67
N CYS A 133 -1.13 -8.97 8.14
CA CYS A 133 -1.16 -8.58 9.55
C CYS A 133 -2.56 -8.18 10.03
N MET A 134 -3.44 -7.76 9.13
CA MET A 134 -4.77 -7.21 9.43
C MET A 134 -5.92 -8.17 9.08
N GLY A 135 -5.60 -9.35 8.55
CA GLY A 135 -6.61 -10.34 8.12
C GLY A 135 -7.36 -9.97 6.84
N GLY A 136 -6.92 -8.93 6.12
CA GLY A 136 -7.46 -8.57 4.83
C GLY A 136 -6.83 -9.39 3.69
N ALA A 137 -7.31 -9.19 2.47
CA ALA A 137 -6.78 -9.83 1.28
C ALA A 137 -6.17 -8.84 0.29
N LEU A 138 -5.08 -9.25 -0.34
CA LEU A 138 -4.55 -8.63 -1.54
C LEU A 138 -4.39 -9.70 -2.62
N GLN A 139 -4.97 -9.46 -3.77
CA GLN A 139 -4.76 -10.25 -4.98
C GLN A 139 -4.00 -9.40 -5.99
N GLY A 140 -3.06 -10.01 -6.71
CA GLY A 140 -2.26 -9.35 -7.73
C GLY A 140 -2.10 -10.19 -8.98
N ARG A 141 -1.93 -9.54 -10.14
CA ARG A 141 -1.46 -10.15 -11.38
C ARG A 141 -0.31 -9.32 -11.93
N LEU A 142 0.74 -9.97 -12.39
CA LEU A 142 1.87 -9.28 -13.01
C LEU A 142 1.40 -8.55 -14.27
N TRP A 143 1.78 -7.28 -14.41
CA TRP A 143 1.37 -6.43 -15.52
C TRP A 143 2.61 -5.86 -16.23
N PRO A 144 3.17 -6.60 -17.21
CA PRO A 144 4.30 -6.12 -18.00
C PRO A 144 3.92 -4.86 -18.78
N LYS A 145 4.79 -3.86 -18.75
CA LYS A 145 4.55 -2.58 -19.44
C LYS A 145 4.71 -2.66 -20.96
N ASP A 146 5.51 -3.64 -21.45
CA ASP A 146 5.84 -3.86 -22.84
C ASP A 146 6.16 -5.34 -23.13
N ASP A 147 6.34 -5.66 -24.41
CA ASP A 147 6.63 -7.04 -24.85
C ASP A 147 7.99 -7.53 -24.34
N ALA A 148 8.99 -6.67 -24.21
CA ALA A 148 10.31 -7.04 -23.70
C ALA A 148 10.25 -7.46 -22.22
N GLU A 149 9.48 -6.74 -21.40
CA GLU A 149 9.25 -7.12 -20.00
C GLU A 149 8.40 -8.40 -19.90
N ARG A 150 7.42 -8.58 -20.81
CA ARG A 150 6.63 -9.81 -20.90
C ARG A 150 7.51 -11.03 -21.23
N GLU A 151 8.35 -10.95 -22.23
CA GLU A 151 9.27 -12.02 -22.61
C GLU A 151 10.25 -12.35 -21.50
N LYS A 152 10.80 -11.33 -20.84
CA LYS A 152 11.68 -11.48 -19.67
C LYS A 152 10.99 -12.22 -18.53
N ALA A 153 9.74 -11.87 -18.23
CA ALA A 153 8.97 -12.51 -17.17
C ALA A 153 8.69 -13.98 -17.48
N ILE A 154 8.28 -14.30 -18.71
CA ILE A 154 8.05 -15.68 -19.15
C ILE A 154 9.35 -16.49 -19.13
N ALA A 155 10.46 -15.92 -19.60
CA ALA A 155 11.77 -16.56 -19.56
C ALA A 155 12.27 -16.82 -18.12
N ALA A 156 11.86 -15.98 -17.16
CA ALA A 156 12.12 -16.18 -15.72
C ALA A 156 11.15 -17.19 -15.06
N GLY A 157 10.23 -17.80 -15.84
CA GLY A 157 9.29 -18.81 -15.35
C GLY A 157 8.02 -18.25 -14.69
N HIS A 158 7.73 -16.96 -14.85
CA HIS A 158 6.49 -16.39 -14.31
C HIS A 158 5.30 -16.70 -15.23
N ASP A 159 4.21 -17.15 -14.61
CA ASP A 159 2.88 -17.21 -15.23
C ASP A 159 2.19 -15.85 -15.04
N LEU A 160 1.96 -15.14 -16.13
CA LEU A 160 1.37 -13.79 -16.11
C LEU A 160 -0.15 -13.80 -15.89
N ASP A 161 -0.79 -14.94 -16.10
CA ASP A 161 -2.23 -15.11 -15.88
C ASP A 161 -2.53 -15.57 -14.45
N ARG A 162 -1.50 -15.98 -13.70
CA ARG A 162 -1.64 -16.43 -12.33
C ARG A 162 -2.08 -15.27 -11.42
N VAL A 163 -3.13 -15.52 -10.63
CA VAL A 163 -3.49 -14.65 -9.50
C VAL A 163 -2.54 -14.97 -8.35
N LEU A 164 -1.83 -13.95 -7.90
CA LEU A 164 -0.99 -14.00 -6.71
C LEU A 164 -1.82 -13.53 -5.52
N THR A 165 -2.03 -14.42 -4.58
CA THR A 165 -2.73 -14.14 -3.32
C THR A 165 -1.82 -13.44 -2.31
N THR A 166 -2.39 -12.98 -1.20
CA THR A 166 -1.62 -12.44 -0.07
C THR A 166 -0.52 -13.42 0.37
N ASP A 167 -0.82 -14.72 0.38
CA ASP A 167 0.11 -15.77 0.81
C ASP A 167 1.16 -16.11 -0.26
N ASP A 168 0.84 -15.97 -1.54
CA ASP A 168 1.83 -16.05 -2.63
C ASP A 168 2.81 -14.88 -2.61
N LEU A 169 2.34 -13.68 -2.27
CA LEU A 169 3.16 -12.47 -2.21
C LEU A 169 4.03 -12.43 -0.96
N VAL A 170 3.51 -12.89 0.18
CA VAL A 170 4.25 -12.99 1.45
C VAL A 170 3.83 -14.25 2.18
N SER A 171 4.63 -15.31 2.04
CA SER A 171 4.38 -16.59 2.70
C SER A 171 4.77 -16.58 4.19
N GLY A 172 4.40 -17.64 4.91
CA GLY A 172 4.70 -17.80 6.33
C GLY A 172 3.73 -17.05 7.25
N GLU A 173 3.75 -17.42 8.52
CA GLU A 173 2.79 -16.91 9.52
C GLU A 173 3.31 -15.70 10.32
N ASN A 174 4.63 -15.48 10.34
CA ASN A 174 5.26 -14.50 11.21
C ASN A 174 5.83 -13.32 10.41
N VAL A 175 4.95 -12.47 9.96
CA VAL A 175 5.27 -11.26 9.19
C VAL A 175 5.09 -10.03 10.06
N PHE A 176 6.01 -9.08 9.94
CA PHE A 176 5.92 -7.77 10.56
C PHE A 176 5.80 -6.70 9.47
N PHE A 177 4.97 -5.71 9.76
CA PHE A 177 4.89 -4.49 8.96
C PHE A 177 5.02 -3.29 9.89
N CYS A 178 5.75 -2.27 9.44
CA CYS A 178 5.85 -1.00 10.12
C CYS A 178 5.73 0.14 9.10
N ALA A 179 5.02 1.18 9.47
CA ALA A 179 4.99 2.44 8.74
C ALA A 179 5.11 3.62 9.68
N THR A 180 5.81 4.67 9.24
CA THR A 180 5.89 5.95 9.94
C THR A 180 5.47 7.07 9.00
N GLY A 181 4.62 7.98 9.47
CA GLY A 181 4.21 9.15 8.70
C GLY A 181 5.38 10.11 8.51
N VAL A 182 5.62 10.50 7.25
CA VAL A 182 6.61 11.52 6.89
C VAL A 182 5.95 12.87 6.74
N THR A 183 4.85 12.93 5.98
CA THR A 183 3.93 14.06 5.91
C THR A 183 2.57 13.65 6.43
N ASP A 184 1.75 14.63 6.87
CA ASP A 184 0.41 14.32 7.37
C ASP A 184 -0.42 13.56 6.35
N GLY A 185 -1.15 12.56 6.81
CA GLY A 185 -1.98 11.72 5.97
C GLY A 185 -3.12 11.06 6.73
N ASP A 186 -4.00 10.40 5.99
CA ASP A 186 -5.19 9.75 6.54
C ASP A 186 -4.86 8.55 7.42
N LEU A 187 -3.74 7.87 7.13
CA LEU A 187 -3.32 6.71 7.90
C LEU A 187 -2.52 7.12 9.14
N LEU A 188 -1.56 8.02 8.98
CA LEU A 188 -0.64 8.47 10.03
C LEU A 188 -0.39 9.96 9.90
N ARG A 189 -0.24 10.65 11.04
CA ARG A 189 0.31 12.00 11.07
C ARG A 189 1.78 11.98 10.68
N GLY A 190 2.24 13.02 10.04
CA GLY A 190 3.64 13.21 9.65
C GLY A 190 4.56 13.55 10.82
N VAL A 191 5.79 13.92 10.47
CA VAL A 191 6.78 14.41 11.44
C VAL A 191 6.49 15.87 11.75
N HIS A 192 6.22 16.17 13.03
CA HIS A 192 5.97 17.52 13.50
C HIS A 192 7.15 18.00 14.33
N TYR A 193 7.86 19.01 13.83
CA TYR A 193 8.95 19.66 14.54
C TYR A 193 8.43 20.71 15.54
N ARG A 194 9.00 20.70 16.74
CA ARG A 194 8.71 21.68 17.80
C ARG A 194 10.02 22.18 18.38
N SER A 195 9.97 23.22 19.23
CA SER A 195 11.17 23.73 19.91
C SER A 195 11.89 22.61 20.65
N GLY A 196 13.11 22.28 20.19
CA GLY A 196 13.98 21.24 20.77
C GLY A 196 13.57 19.78 20.54
N GLY A 197 12.51 19.52 19.75
CA GLY A 197 12.01 18.16 19.55
C GLY A 197 11.24 17.94 18.27
N ALA A 198 10.85 16.69 18.09
CA ALA A 198 9.94 16.28 17.02
C ALA A 198 8.98 15.20 17.56
N THR A 199 7.81 15.09 16.92
CA THR A 199 6.88 13.99 17.14
C THR A 199 6.73 13.17 15.87
N THR A 200 6.62 11.85 16.01
CA THR A 200 6.35 10.91 14.92
C THR A 200 5.17 10.03 15.26
N HIS A 201 4.47 9.59 14.24
CA HIS A 201 3.40 8.61 14.33
C HIS A 201 3.75 7.38 13.51
N SER A 202 3.64 6.21 14.13
CA SER A 202 3.95 4.94 13.50
C SER A 202 2.84 3.92 13.76
N ILE A 203 2.69 2.97 12.84
CA ILE A 203 1.92 1.75 13.01
C ILE A 203 2.88 0.57 12.94
N VAL A 204 2.75 -0.38 13.86
CA VAL A 204 3.52 -1.64 13.87
C VAL A 204 2.54 -2.78 13.99
N MET A 205 2.62 -3.74 13.07
CA MET A 205 1.72 -4.87 12.98
C MET A 205 2.49 -6.17 12.93
N ARG A 206 1.86 -7.24 13.42
CA ARG A 206 2.39 -8.60 13.35
C ARG A 206 1.29 -9.58 12.99
N SER A 207 1.50 -10.38 11.94
CA SER A 207 0.50 -11.35 11.44
C SER A 207 0.21 -12.47 12.45
N LYS A 208 1.23 -13.07 13.04
CA LYS A 208 1.08 -14.20 13.98
C LYS A 208 0.22 -13.88 15.20
N SER A 209 0.21 -12.63 15.64
CA SER A 209 -0.59 -12.22 16.83
C SER A 209 -1.83 -11.40 16.46
N GLY A 210 -2.00 -11.01 15.19
CA GLY A 210 -3.06 -10.10 14.76
C GLY A 210 -3.01 -8.74 15.47
N THR A 211 -1.83 -8.36 16.04
CA THR A 211 -1.70 -7.17 16.85
C THR A 211 -1.29 -5.98 16.02
N VAL A 212 -2.08 -4.91 16.10
CA VAL A 212 -1.78 -3.60 15.53
C VAL A 212 -1.48 -2.63 16.67
N ARG A 213 -0.33 -1.94 16.60
CA ARG A 213 0.08 -0.92 17.56
C ARG A 213 0.21 0.42 16.87
N MET A 214 -0.45 1.44 17.44
CA MET A 214 -0.22 2.83 17.07
C MET A 214 0.80 3.39 18.06
N ILE A 215 1.87 4.01 17.56
CA ILE A 215 2.97 4.52 18.37
C ILE A 215 3.11 6.01 18.09
N GLU A 216 3.03 6.82 19.13
CA GLU A 216 3.40 8.23 19.10
C GLU A 216 4.77 8.39 19.74
N GLY A 217 5.75 8.86 18.99
CA GLY A 217 7.12 9.05 19.45
C GLY A 217 7.40 10.52 19.73
N TYR A 218 8.01 10.81 20.88
CA TYR A 218 8.48 12.14 21.26
C TYR A 218 10.00 12.16 21.29
N HIS A 219 10.61 12.88 20.35
CA HIS A 219 12.05 12.88 20.14
C HIS A 219 12.68 14.18 20.65
N ARG A 220 13.76 14.07 21.44
CA ARG A 220 14.62 15.20 21.80
C ARG A 220 15.75 15.32 20.80
N LEU A 221 15.75 16.34 19.95
CA LEU A 221 16.75 16.52 18.87
C LEU A 221 18.17 16.62 19.43
N THR A 222 18.38 17.25 20.58
CA THR A 222 19.70 17.32 21.23
C THR A 222 20.27 15.95 21.57
N LYS A 223 19.40 14.97 21.92
CA LYS A 223 19.83 13.59 22.15
C LYS A 223 20.06 12.83 20.87
N LEU A 224 19.15 12.98 19.87
CA LEU A 224 19.31 12.33 18.56
C LEU A 224 20.60 12.76 17.88
N ARG A 225 20.95 14.05 17.93
CA ARG A 225 22.20 14.59 17.37
C ARG A 225 23.46 13.98 17.97
N ALA A 226 23.41 13.55 19.22
CA ALA A 226 24.60 13.04 19.94
C ALA A 226 25.06 11.65 19.43
N TYR A 227 24.18 10.87 18.79
CA TYR A 227 24.52 9.51 18.33
C TYR A 227 24.06 9.20 16.88
N SER A 228 23.30 10.08 16.26
CA SER A 228 22.87 9.90 14.88
C SER A 228 23.94 10.38 13.91
N SER A 229 24.17 9.61 12.86
CA SER A 229 25.00 10.04 11.72
C SER A 229 24.29 11.05 10.80
N VAL A 230 23.00 11.32 11.05
CA VAL A 230 22.20 12.30 10.29
C VAL A 230 22.47 13.69 10.85
N ASP A 231 22.87 14.62 9.99
CA ASP A 231 22.99 16.05 10.31
C ASP A 231 21.60 16.70 10.24
N PHE A 232 20.98 16.93 11.40
CA PHE A 232 19.69 17.58 11.53
C PHE A 232 19.71 19.10 11.31
N ASP A 233 20.90 19.72 11.27
CA ASP A 233 21.08 21.17 11.06
C ASP A 233 21.35 21.53 9.61
N ARG A 234 21.60 20.54 8.77
CA ARG A 234 21.82 20.75 7.34
C ARG A 234 20.55 21.27 6.70
N LYS A 235 20.47 22.60 6.53
CA LYS A 235 19.49 23.22 5.64
C LYS A 235 19.71 22.60 4.27
N GLY A 236 18.65 21.98 3.69
CA GLY A 236 18.75 21.22 2.46
C GLY A 236 19.55 21.99 1.41
N ASP A 237 20.70 21.44 1.05
CA ASP A 237 21.44 21.91 -0.11
C ASP A 237 20.62 21.45 -1.32
N GLU A 238 19.99 22.39 -2.02
CA GLU A 238 19.15 22.14 -3.22
C GLU A 238 19.89 21.35 -4.33
N ARG A 239 21.21 21.13 -4.16
CA ARG A 239 22.08 20.42 -5.11
C ARG A 239 22.29 18.94 -4.80
N ALA A 240 21.72 18.41 -3.73
CA ALA A 240 22.02 17.04 -3.25
C ALA A 240 20.93 16.01 -3.54
N VAL A 241 19.98 16.29 -4.42
CA VAL A 241 19.07 15.26 -4.94
C VAL A 241 19.68 14.72 -6.24
N PRO A 242 20.31 13.52 -6.24
CA PRO A 242 20.70 12.92 -7.49
C PRO A 242 19.43 12.69 -8.33
N PRO A 243 19.48 12.92 -9.65
CA PRO A 243 18.37 12.59 -10.51
C PRO A 243 18.04 11.11 -10.33
N LEU A 244 16.78 10.83 -10.08
CA LEU A 244 16.27 9.46 -10.05
C LEU A 244 16.50 8.83 -11.43
N PRO A 245 16.99 7.58 -11.48
CA PRO A 245 17.20 6.87 -12.73
C PRO A 245 15.90 6.66 -13.50
#